data_e149ce1956e64b5e949461d476534758
#
_entry.id   e149ce1956e64b5e949461d476534758
#
_cell.length_a   1.000
_cell.length_b   1.000
_cell.length_c   1.000
_cell.angle_alpha   90.00
_cell.angle_beta   90.00
_cell.angle_gamma   90.00
#
_symmetry.space_group_name_H-M   'P 1'
#
loop_
_entity.id
_entity.type
_entity.pdbx_description
1 polymer ?
#
loop_
_entity_poly.entity_id
_entity_poly.type
_entity_poly.pdbx_seq_one_letter_code
_entity_poly.pdbx_strand_id
1 'polypeptide(L)' 'METFIIALQVAMVFLMWRWAGNAFEQGMNHVGWLYIVASAANAASVAVAIGL' A
#
# COMPACT_ATOMS: atom_id res chain seq x y z
N MET A 1 -0.34 -17.46 -11.80
CA MET A 1 -1.08 -16.22 -12.02
C MET A 1 -1.42 -15.52 -10.73
N GLU A 2 -2.04 -16.23 -9.78
CA GLU A 2 -2.39 -15.62 -8.47
C GLU A 2 -1.18 -15.14 -7.71
N THR A 3 -0.09 -15.90 -7.73
CA THR A 3 1.15 -15.52 -7.06
C THR A 3 1.71 -14.22 -7.63
N PHE A 4 1.62 -14.04 -8.94
CA PHE A 4 2.08 -12.82 -9.59
C PHE A 4 1.25 -11.60 -9.14
N ILE A 5 -0.07 -11.76 -9.06
CA ILE A 5 -0.96 -10.69 -8.62
C ILE A 5 -0.67 -10.31 -7.16
N ILE A 6 -0.47 -11.30 -6.29
CA ILE A 6 -0.14 -11.07 -4.88
C ILE A 6 1.20 -10.35 -4.78
N ALA A 7 2.21 -10.79 -5.52
CA ALA A 7 3.53 -10.15 -5.52
C ALA A 7 3.45 -8.70 -5.97
N LEU A 8 2.63 -8.43 -6.99
CA LEU A 8 2.43 -7.07 -7.50
C LEU A 8 1.76 -6.18 -6.45
N GLN A 9 0.76 -6.72 -5.74
CA GLN A 9 0.09 -5.98 -4.67
C GLN A 9 1.03 -5.67 -3.51
N VAL A 10 1.88 -6.61 -3.13
CA VAL A 10 2.88 -6.40 -2.08
C VAL A 10 3.86 -5.30 -2.49
N ALA A 11 4.32 -5.33 -3.75
CA ALA A 11 5.21 -4.30 -4.28
C ALA A 11 4.55 -2.93 -4.23
N MET A 12 3.25 -2.85 -4.56
CA MET A 12 2.50 -1.60 -4.50
C MET A 12 2.38 -1.06 -3.08
N VAL A 13 2.22 -1.94 -2.09
CA VAL A 13 2.20 -1.53 -0.68
C VAL A 13 3.50 -0.81 -0.31
N PHE A 14 4.64 -1.37 -0.68
CA PHE A 14 5.93 -0.75 -0.40
C PHE A 14 6.09 0.58 -1.12
N LEU A 15 5.68 0.66 -2.38
CA LEU A 15 5.74 1.91 -3.15
C LEU A 15 4.85 2.99 -2.52
N MET A 16 3.64 2.62 -2.11
CA MET A 16 2.73 3.56 -1.48
C MET A 16 3.28 4.10 -0.16
N TRP A 17 3.95 3.25 0.62
CA TRP A 17 4.59 3.68 1.86
C TRP A 17 5.71 4.69 1.58
N ARG A 18 6.51 4.46 0.54
CA ARG A 18 7.55 5.41 0.13
C ARG A 18 6.95 6.75 -0.26
N TRP A 19 5.89 6.72 -1.07
CA TRP A 19 5.23 7.93 -1.52
C TRP A 19 4.54 8.64 -0.35
N ALA A 20 3.96 7.91 0.60
CA ALA A 20 3.38 8.48 1.79
C ALA A 20 4.42 9.24 2.61
N GLY A 21 5.58 8.64 2.83
CA GLY A 21 6.69 9.31 3.53
C GLY A 21 7.11 10.59 2.83
N ASN A 22 7.22 10.54 1.49
CA ASN A 22 7.57 11.69 0.70
C ASN A 22 6.51 12.81 0.81
N ALA A 23 5.23 12.42 0.78
CA ALA A 23 4.14 13.37 0.93
C ALA A 23 4.16 14.05 2.29
N PHE A 24 4.42 13.31 3.35
CA PHE A 24 4.53 13.87 4.70
C PHE A 24 5.70 14.86 4.79
N GLU A 25 6.83 14.54 4.18
CA GLU A 25 8.00 15.43 4.15
C GLU A 25 7.70 16.74 3.43
N GLN A 26 6.85 16.70 2.41
CA GLN A 26 6.44 17.89 1.67
C GLN A 26 5.33 18.68 2.36
N GLY A 27 4.86 18.21 3.51
CA GLY A 27 3.78 18.86 4.26
C GLY A 27 2.37 18.54 3.76
N MET A 28 2.24 17.59 2.85
CA MET A 28 0.95 17.17 2.32
C MET A 28 0.36 16.03 3.16
N ASN A 29 -0.08 16.36 4.37
CA ASN A 29 -0.52 15.36 5.34
C ASN A 29 -1.71 14.56 4.85
N HIS A 30 -2.69 15.20 4.23
CA HIS A 30 -3.87 14.46 3.73
C HIS A 30 -3.49 13.46 2.64
N VAL A 31 -2.56 13.82 1.76
CA VAL A 31 -2.09 12.92 0.70
C VAL A 31 -1.34 11.75 1.31
N GLY A 32 -0.49 12.01 2.31
CA GLY A 32 0.22 10.96 3.02
C GLY A 32 -0.74 9.97 3.67
N TRP A 33 -1.76 10.44 4.34
CA TRP A 33 -2.77 9.60 4.97
C TRP A 33 -3.56 8.80 3.95
N LEU A 34 -3.88 9.39 2.78
CA LEU A 34 -4.55 8.67 1.70
C LEU A 34 -3.71 7.50 1.23
N TYR A 35 -2.41 7.68 1.07
CA TYR A 35 -1.51 6.59 0.69
C TYR A 35 -1.47 5.50 1.75
N ILE A 36 -1.43 5.86 3.03
CA ILE A 36 -1.41 4.89 4.12
C ILE A 36 -2.70 4.08 4.16
N VAL A 37 -3.86 4.73 4.02
CA VAL A 37 -5.16 4.05 4.01
C VAL A 37 -5.25 3.12 2.81
N ALA A 38 -4.84 3.57 1.63
CA ALA A 38 -4.85 2.75 0.42
C ALA A 38 -3.91 1.54 0.58
N SER A 39 -2.74 1.76 1.17
CA SER A 39 -1.77 0.70 1.45
C SER A 39 -2.35 -0.33 2.41
N ALA A 40 -3.01 0.12 3.48
CA ALA A 40 -3.64 -0.78 4.45
C ALA A 40 -4.75 -1.60 3.82
N ALA A 41 -5.58 -0.98 2.98
CA ALA A 41 -6.65 -1.68 2.27
C ALA A 41 -6.08 -2.74 1.33
N ASN A 42 -5.01 -2.42 0.63
CA ASN A 42 -4.35 -3.35 -0.28
C ASN A 42 -3.71 -4.50 0.50
N ALA A 43 -3.10 -4.22 1.64
CA ALA A 43 -2.52 -5.25 2.50
C ALA A 43 -3.60 -6.19 3.04
N ALA A 44 -4.75 -5.64 3.43
CA ALA A 44 -5.88 -6.45 3.89
C ALA A 44 -6.40 -7.36 2.77
N SER A 45 -6.48 -6.86 1.54
CA SER A 45 -6.88 -7.66 0.38
C SER A 45 -5.91 -8.81 0.14
N VAL A 46 -4.62 -8.56 0.27
CA VAL A 46 -3.59 -9.60 0.14
C VAL A 46 -3.76 -10.65 1.25
N ALA A 47 -3.98 -10.22 2.48
CA ALA A 47 -4.17 -11.13 3.61
C ALA A 47 -5.37 -12.05 3.38
N VAL A 48 -6.48 -11.51 2.88
CA VAL A 48 -7.67 -12.31 2.56
C VAL A 48 -7.36 -13.28 1.43
N ALA A 49 -6.64 -12.85 0.40
CA ALA A 49 -6.30 -13.68 -0.75
C ALA A 49 -5.44 -14.88 -0.39
N ILE A 50 -4.55 -14.73 0.59
CA ILE A 50 -3.68 -15.83 1.04
C ILE A 50 -4.26 -16.62 2.20
N GLY A 51 -5.45 -16.25 2.67
CA GLY A 51 -6.16 -17.01 3.69
C GLY A 51 -5.77 -16.70 5.12
N LEU A 52 -5.29 -15.52 5.39
CA LEU A 52 -4.95 -15.11 6.76
C LEU A 52 -6.17 -14.63 7.55
#